data_b0c43b93b0e358a2aabf345ede5836d5
#
_entry.id   b0c43b93b0e358a2aabf345ede5836d5
#
_cell.length_a   1.000
_cell.length_b   1.000
_cell.length_c   1.000
_cell.angle_alpha   90.00
_cell.angle_beta   90.00
_cell.angle_gamma   90.00
#
_symmetry.space_group_name_H-M   'P 1'
#
loop_
_entity.id
_entity.type
_entity.pdbx_description
1 polymer ?
#
loop_
_entity_poly.entity_id
_entity_poly.type
_entity_poly.pdbx_seq_one_letter_code
_entity_poly.pdbx_strand_id
1 'polypeptide(L)'
;MKRIYVNEKWCLGCHLCEYNCAFAASGETDMVSALKDKKIFPKVHVEDDGKIMYAVSCRHCDDPICVKSCISGALSKEDGVVKIDHDKCIGCLTCVLVCPYGALSEGEKGAVTKCELC
;
A
#
# COMPACT_ATOMS: atom_id res chain seq x y z
N MET A 1 18.30 5.19 -3.42
CA MET A 1 16.99 4.71 -2.92
C MET A 1 16.01 4.60 -4.07
N LYS A 2 15.33 3.46 -4.18
CA LYS A 2 14.34 3.24 -5.24
C LYS A 2 12.95 3.62 -4.75
N ARG A 3 12.17 4.29 -5.59
CA ARG A 3 10.78 4.67 -5.31
C ARG A 3 9.95 4.50 -6.57
N ILE A 4 8.66 4.28 -6.39
CA ILE A 4 7.72 4.21 -7.50
C ILE A 4 7.11 5.60 -7.71
N TYR A 5 7.18 6.09 -8.93
CA TYR A 5 6.59 7.37 -9.32
C TYR A 5 5.48 7.14 -10.34
N VAL A 6 4.38 7.85 -10.17
CA VAL A 6 3.23 7.78 -11.06
C VAL A 6 3.13 9.09 -11.84
N ASN A 7 2.95 8.99 -13.15
CA ASN A 7 2.69 10.14 -13.99
C ASN A 7 1.18 10.30 -14.17
N GLU A 8 0.61 11.31 -13.55
CA GLU A 8 -0.83 11.57 -13.57
C GLU A 8 -1.42 11.75 -14.96
N LYS A 9 -0.61 12.23 -15.91
CA LYS A 9 -1.04 12.42 -17.30
C LYS A 9 -1.30 11.10 -18.02
N TRP A 10 -0.69 10.02 -17.56
CA TRP A 10 -0.81 8.70 -18.17
C TRP A 10 -1.78 7.79 -17.43
N CYS A 11 -2.19 8.16 -16.25
CA CYS A 11 -3.12 7.35 -15.45
C CYS A 11 -4.54 7.46 -16.04
N LEU A 12 -5.12 6.31 -16.38
CA LEU A 12 -6.47 6.22 -16.96
C LEU A 12 -7.54 5.85 -15.93
N GLY A 13 -7.16 5.62 -14.68
CA GLY A 13 -8.10 5.21 -13.64
C GLY A 13 -8.67 3.81 -13.85
N CYS A 14 -7.99 2.95 -14.59
CA CYS A 14 -8.49 1.61 -14.93
C CYS A 14 -8.40 0.60 -13.77
N HIS A 15 -7.70 0.93 -12.69
CA HIS A 15 -7.49 0.07 -11.51
C HIS A 15 -6.69 -1.22 -11.77
N LEU A 16 -6.07 -1.38 -12.94
CA LEU A 16 -5.26 -2.56 -13.24
C LEU A 16 -4.06 -2.69 -12.31
N CYS A 17 -3.48 -1.59 -11.86
CA CYS A 17 -2.38 -1.59 -10.90
C CYS A 17 -2.80 -2.22 -9.57
N GLU A 18 -4.04 -1.97 -9.13
CA GLU A 18 -4.58 -2.54 -7.91
C GLU A 18 -4.74 -4.05 -8.03
N TYR A 19 -5.30 -4.53 -9.15
CA TYR A 19 -5.46 -5.96 -9.41
C TYR A 19 -4.12 -6.67 -9.53
N ASN A 20 -3.16 -6.08 -10.23
CA ASN A 20 -1.82 -6.65 -10.37
C ASN A 20 -1.08 -6.69 -9.03
N CYS A 21 -1.24 -5.66 -8.20
CA CYS A 21 -0.66 -5.64 -6.86
C CYS A 21 -1.23 -6.77 -5.99
N ALA A 22 -2.54 -6.95 -6.00
CA ALA A 22 -3.20 -8.02 -5.26
C ALA A 22 -2.78 -9.40 -5.78
N PHE A 23 -2.65 -9.55 -7.09
CA PHE A 23 -2.18 -10.78 -7.71
C PHE A 23 -0.75 -11.13 -7.27
N ALA A 24 0.16 -10.17 -7.30
CA ALA A 24 1.55 -10.37 -6.89
C ALA A 24 1.64 -10.79 -5.41
N ALA A 25 0.77 -10.24 -4.56
CA ALA A 25 0.75 -10.56 -3.13
C ALA A 25 0.11 -11.92 -2.83
N SER A 26 -0.71 -12.46 -3.74
CA SER A 26 -1.44 -13.72 -3.52
C SER A 26 -0.57 -14.97 -3.63
N GLY A 27 0.55 -14.88 -4.37
CA GLY A 27 1.40 -16.04 -4.63
C GLY A 27 0.86 -17.04 -5.65
N GLU A 28 -0.31 -16.75 -6.25
CA GLU A 28 -0.91 -17.61 -7.26
C GLU A 28 -0.27 -17.39 -8.64
N THR A 29 -0.36 -18.39 -9.51
CA THR A 29 0.19 -18.32 -10.87
C THR A 29 -0.83 -17.82 -11.88
N ASP A 30 -2.11 -17.86 -11.54
CA ASP A 30 -3.23 -17.46 -12.40
C ASP A 30 -4.02 -16.34 -11.76
N MET A 31 -4.11 -15.21 -12.43
CA MET A 31 -4.82 -14.02 -11.93
C MET A 31 -6.31 -14.30 -11.67
N VAL A 32 -6.96 -15.08 -12.53
CA VAL A 32 -8.38 -15.41 -12.35
C VAL A 32 -8.60 -16.21 -11.07
N SER A 33 -7.77 -17.23 -10.83
CA SER A 33 -7.84 -18.03 -9.60
C SER A 33 -7.50 -17.22 -8.36
N ALA A 34 -6.56 -16.29 -8.48
CA ALA A 34 -6.10 -15.46 -7.36
C ALA A 34 -7.17 -14.46 -6.92
N LEU A 35 -7.94 -13.90 -7.86
CA LEU A 35 -8.83 -12.77 -7.60
C LEU A 35 -10.32 -13.11 -7.63
N LYS A 36 -10.68 -14.25 -8.21
CA LYS A 36 -12.08 -14.67 -8.35
C LYS A 36 -12.72 -14.89 -6.96
N ASP A 37 -13.88 -14.26 -6.74
CA ASP A 37 -14.68 -14.41 -5.52
C ASP A 37 -13.92 -14.14 -4.21
N LYS A 38 -12.83 -13.35 -4.29
CA LYS A 38 -12.03 -12.99 -3.13
C LYS A 38 -12.01 -11.47 -2.95
N LYS A 39 -12.04 -11.04 -1.70
CA LYS A 39 -11.81 -9.65 -1.37
C LYS A 39 -10.32 -9.37 -1.52
N ILE A 40 -9.97 -8.34 -2.29
CA ILE A 40 -8.58 -7.97 -2.52
C ILE A 40 -8.16 -6.81 -1.62
N PHE A 41 -6.89 -6.80 -1.21
CA PHE A 41 -6.31 -5.74 -0.40
C PHE A 41 -5.07 -5.19 -1.12
N PRO A 42 -5.27 -4.40 -2.21
CA PRO A 42 -4.14 -3.87 -2.95
C PRO A 42 -3.37 -2.84 -2.11
N LYS A 43 -2.07 -2.77 -2.34
CA LYS A 43 -1.18 -1.84 -1.65
C LYS A 43 -0.99 -0.54 -2.42
N VAL A 44 -1.62 -0.42 -3.57
CA VAL A 44 -1.71 0.79 -4.37
C VAL A 44 -3.18 1.12 -4.54
N HIS A 45 -3.52 2.41 -4.51
CA HIS A 45 -4.90 2.88 -4.62
C HIS A 45 -5.02 3.93 -5.70
N VAL A 46 -6.04 3.83 -6.54
CA VAL A 46 -6.33 4.83 -7.56
C VAL A 46 -7.34 5.82 -7.00
N GLU A 47 -6.95 7.09 -6.99
CA GLU A 47 -7.81 8.19 -6.58
C GLU A 47 -8.28 8.97 -7.83
N ASP A 48 -9.54 9.34 -7.85
CA ASP A 48 -10.17 10.05 -8.96
C ASP A 48 -11.04 11.19 -8.42
N ASP A 49 -10.72 12.43 -8.79
CA ASP A 49 -11.51 13.61 -8.41
C ASP A 49 -12.41 14.12 -9.56
N GLY A 50 -12.53 13.36 -10.63
CA GLY A 50 -13.29 13.71 -11.81
C GLY A 50 -12.49 14.41 -12.90
N LYS A 51 -11.33 14.96 -12.57
CA LYS A 51 -10.45 15.65 -13.53
C LYS A 51 -9.08 15.01 -13.62
N ILE A 52 -8.57 14.56 -12.48
CA ILE A 52 -7.24 13.96 -12.36
C ILE A 52 -7.39 12.59 -11.74
N MET A 53 -6.71 11.60 -12.32
CA MET A 53 -6.63 10.25 -11.79
C MET A 53 -5.18 9.97 -11.42
N TYR A 54 -4.98 9.34 -10.27
CA TYR A 54 -3.63 9.13 -9.75
C TYR A 54 -3.57 7.86 -8.91
N ALA A 55 -2.59 7.01 -9.21
CA ALA A 55 -2.33 5.83 -8.40
C ALA A 55 -1.43 6.21 -7.21
N VAL A 56 -1.94 6.00 -6.00
CA VAL A 56 -1.25 6.36 -4.76
C VAL A 56 -0.64 5.11 -4.15
N SER A 57 0.66 5.17 -3.82
CA SER A 57 1.36 4.12 -3.11
C SER A 57 2.35 4.73 -2.11
N CYS A 58 2.90 3.90 -1.23
CA CYS A 58 3.86 4.35 -0.23
C CYS A 58 5.09 4.99 -0.89
N ARG A 59 5.49 6.14 -0.39
CA ARG A 59 6.65 6.88 -0.90
C ARG A 59 7.95 6.54 -0.20
N HIS A 60 7.92 5.67 0.80
CA HIS A 60 9.10 5.27 1.58
C HIS A 60 9.92 6.48 2.01
N CYS A 61 9.28 7.38 2.75
CA CYS A 61 9.83 8.69 3.14
C CYS A 61 11.19 8.57 3.84
N ASP A 62 12.04 9.56 3.64
CA ASP A 62 13.34 9.63 4.31
C ASP A 62 13.17 9.80 5.83
N ASP A 63 12.13 10.55 6.24
CA ASP A 63 11.76 10.75 7.64
C ASP A 63 10.32 10.26 7.83
N PRO A 64 10.12 8.94 7.98
CA PRO A 64 8.76 8.37 7.98
C PRO A 64 8.03 8.62 9.29
N ILE A 65 7.02 9.48 9.24
CA ILE A 65 6.18 9.77 10.41
C ILE A 65 5.37 8.55 10.86
N CYS A 66 5.00 7.67 9.93
CA CYS A 66 4.27 6.43 10.25
C CYS A 66 5.10 5.51 11.16
N VAL A 67 6.40 5.41 10.91
CA VAL A 67 7.31 4.62 11.76
C VAL A 67 7.38 5.25 13.15
N LYS A 68 7.48 6.56 13.23
CA LYS A 68 7.56 7.28 14.50
C LYS A 68 6.28 7.18 15.31
N SER A 69 5.13 7.08 14.63
CA SER A 69 3.82 7.03 15.28
C SER A 69 3.37 5.64 15.67
N CYS A 70 4.05 4.58 15.18
CA CYS A 70 3.65 3.20 15.45
C CYS A 70 3.94 2.81 16.90
N ILE A 71 2.88 2.61 17.67
CA ILE A 71 3.00 2.30 19.11
C ILE A 71 3.45 0.87 19.40
N SER A 72 3.20 -0.06 18.45
CA SER A 72 3.59 -1.47 18.60
C SER A 72 4.98 -1.77 18.04
N GLY A 73 5.61 -0.81 17.35
CA GLY A 73 6.90 -1.03 16.70
C GLY A 73 6.83 -1.92 15.47
N ALA A 74 5.65 -2.07 14.86
CA ALA A 74 5.44 -2.90 13.67
C ALA A 74 6.08 -2.31 12.42
N LEU A 75 6.23 -0.99 12.36
CA LEU A 75 6.82 -0.30 11.22
C LEU A 75 8.30 -0.02 11.44
N SER A 76 9.10 -0.32 10.44
CA SER A 76 10.55 -0.06 10.47
C SER A 76 11.03 0.35 9.08
N LYS A 77 12.15 1.04 9.03
CA LYS A 77 12.78 1.42 7.76
C LYS A 77 14.11 0.72 7.64
N GLU A 78 14.25 -0.09 6.58
CA GLU A 78 15.46 -0.84 6.26
C GLU A 78 15.83 -0.63 4.79
N ASP A 79 17.08 -0.31 4.50
CA ASP A 79 17.61 -0.13 3.15
C ASP A 79 16.77 0.82 2.26
N GLY A 80 16.22 1.88 2.88
CA GLY A 80 15.38 2.84 2.18
C GLY A 80 13.94 2.40 1.97
N VAL A 81 13.56 1.22 2.45
CA VAL A 81 12.20 0.68 2.34
C VAL A 81 11.54 0.66 3.72
N VAL A 82 10.34 1.23 3.82
CA VAL A 82 9.53 1.14 5.04
C VAL A 82 8.73 -0.16 4.98
N LYS A 83 8.94 -1.02 5.97
CA LYS A 83 8.31 -2.35 6.06
C LYS A 83 7.39 -2.46 7.25
N ILE A 84 6.41 -3.35 7.15
CA ILE A 84 5.46 -3.68 8.22
C ILE A 84 5.68 -5.10 8.70
N ASP A 85 5.76 -5.28 10.03
CA ASP A 85 5.70 -6.60 10.65
C ASP A 85 4.24 -6.83 11.09
N HIS A 86 3.53 -7.66 10.33
CA HIS A 86 2.12 -7.93 10.58
C HIS A 86 1.86 -8.63 11.91
N ASP A 87 2.85 -9.34 12.45
CA ASP A 87 2.73 -10.00 13.76
C ASP A 87 2.72 -9.00 14.91
N LYS A 88 3.38 -7.87 14.75
CA LYS A 88 3.43 -6.79 15.75
C LYS A 88 2.31 -5.78 15.60
N CYS A 89 1.70 -5.70 14.41
CA CYS A 89 0.65 -4.72 14.13
C CYS A 89 -0.63 -5.05 14.89
N ILE A 90 -1.12 -4.10 15.69
CA ILE A 90 -2.33 -4.27 16.50
C ILE A 90 -3.58 -3.66 15.84
N GLY A 91 -3.44 -3.06 14.66
CA GLY A 91 -4.57 -2.48 13.95
C GLY A 91 -5.08 -1.16 14.50
N CYS A 92 -4.24 -0.38 15.20
CA CYS A 92 -4.65 0.90 15.79
C CYS A 92 -4.91 2.00 14.77
N LEU A 93 -4.46 1.82 13.51
CA LEU A 93 -4.66 2.73 12.38
C LEU A 93 -4.03 4.12 12.54
N THR A 94 -3.16 4.33 13.52
CA THR A 94 -2.49 5.62 13.72
C THR A 94 -1.63 6.00 12.51
N CYS A 95 -0.92 5.03 11.94
CA CYS A 95 -0.09 5.24 10.74
C CYS A 95 -0.93 5.67 9.54
N VAL A 96 -2.15 5.14 9.41
CA VAL A 96 -3.09 5.52 8.34
C VAL A 96 -3.48 7.00 8.49
N LEU A 97 -3.73 7.44 9.73
CA LEU A 97 -4.14 8.80 10.01
C LEU A 97 -3.03 9.83 9.78
N VAL A 98 -1.78 9.48 10.06
CA VAL A 98 -0.66 10.43 9.97
C VAL A 98 -0.01 10.49 8.59
N CYS A 99 -0.24 9.50 7.72
CA CYS A 99 0.36 9.49 6.40
C CYS A 99 -0.22 10.61 5.53
N PRO A 100 0.60 11.58 5.07
CA PRO A 100 0.09 12.69 4.27
C PRO A 100 -0.35 12.30 2.85
N TYR A 101 0.03 11.10 2.41
CA TYR A 101 -0.29 10.60 1.07
C TYR A 101 -1.44 9.60 1.04
N GLY A 102 -1.92 9.16 2.20
CA GLY A 102 -2.96 8.15 2.28
C GLY A 102 -2.53 6.79 1.74
N ALA A 103 -1.25 6.45 1.89
CA ALA A 103 -0.65 5.26 1.29
C ALA A 103 -0.87 3.97 2.08
N LEU A 104 -1.36 4.08 3.31
CA LEU A 104 -1.63 2.92 4.16
C LEU A 104 -3.13 2.65 4.21
N SER A 105 -3.49 1.37 4.30
CA SER A 105 -4.89 0.96 4.39
C SER A 105 -5.03 -0.24 5.30
N GLU A 106 -6.25 -0.48 5.75
CA GLU A 106 -6.57 -1.68 6.51
C GLU A 106 -6.54 -2.89 5.58
N GLY A 107 -5.80 -3.91 5.97
CA GLY A 107 -5.70 -5.15 5.23
C GLY A 107 -6.51 -6.27 5.85
N GLU A 108 -6.23 -7.49 5.44
CA GLU A 108 -6.85 -8.69 5.99
C GLU A 108 -6.51 -8.83 7.46
N LYS A 109 -7.46 -9.30 8.27
CA LYS A 109 -7.31 -9.54 9.71
C LYS A 109 -7.05 -8.28 10.55
N GLY A 110 -7.39 -7.11 10.02
CA GLY A 110 -7.26 -5.86 10.77
C GLY A 110 -5.85 -5.27 10.83
N ALA A 111 -4.86 -5.95 10.28
CA ALA A 111 -3.51 -5.41 10.17
C ALA A 111 -3.44 -4.41 9.02
N VAL A 112 -2.58 -3.41 9.15
CA VAL A 112 -2.40 -2.38 8.12
C VAL A 112 -1.55 -2.92 6.97
N THR A 113 -1.86 -2.54 5.74
CA THR A 113 -1.06 -2.86 4.56
C THR A 113 -0.57 -1.61 3.85
N LYS A 114 0.58 -1.73 3.21
CA LYS A 114 1.13 -0.69 2.34
C LYS A 114 2.13 -1.31 1.36
N CYS A 115 2.52 -0.55 0.34
CA CYS A 115 3.53 -0.98 -0.64
C CYS A 115 4.91 -1.17 0.03
N GLU A 116 5.54 -2.32 -0.20
CA GLU A 116 6.88 -2.64 0.28
C GLU A 116 7.88 -2.83 -0.87
N LEU A 117 7.56 -2.30 -2.06
CA LEU A 117 8.38 -2.40 -3.27
C LEU A 117 8.60 -3.86 -3.73
N CYS A 118 7.58 -4.68 -3.62
CA CYS A 118 7.54 -6.13 -3.88
C CYS A 118 8.69 -6.74 -4.70
#